data_b35575b88153a0db843c99c0bd672168
#
_entry.id   b35575b88153a0db843c99c0bd672168
#
_cell.length_a   1.000
_cell.length_b   1.000
_cell.length_c   1.000
_cell.angle_alpha   90.00
_cell.angle_beta   90.00
_cell.angle_gamma   90.00
#
_symmetry.space_group_name_H-M   'P 1'
#
loop_
_entity.id
_entity.type
_entity.pdbx_description
1 polymer ?
#
loop_
_entity_poly.entity_id
_entity_poly.type
_entity_poly.pdbx_seq_one_letter_code
_entity_poly.pdbx_strand_id
1 'polypeptide(L)'
;MRLPDFSQQLGFALPLVLTTSALLLLSSLMLQTLVLHARQRSSQALAIAQTRDAEGSVAMAFQQHAASDHACLLALPSSQWEGSEHCPGVNPALLQSGRVADRDWQLLAWQPQGARAGLLQLRWSDGRQSRLEMELLP
;
A
#
# COMPACT_ATOMS: atom_id res chain seq x y z
N MET A 1 21.33 57.51 49.11
CA MET A 1 21.12 56.43 48.12
C MET A 1 19.90 55.66 48.56
N ARG A 2 18.78 55.78 47.83
CA ARG A 2 17.57 54.98 48.07
C ARG A 2 17.74 53.65 47.29
N LEU A 3 17.76 52.55 47.97
CA LEU A 3 17.73 51.25 47.34
C LEU A 3 16.38 51.08 46.64
N PRO A 4 16.34 50.61 45.40
CA PRO A 4 15.08 50.38 44.69
C PRO A 4 14.32 49.28 45.43
N ASP A 5 13.04 49.54 45.66
CA ASP A 5 12.11 48.62 46.36
C ASP A 5 11.85 47.42 45.47
N PHE A 6 12.54 46.31 45.72
CA PHE A 6 12.46 45.05 44.97
C PHE A 6 11.13 44.31 45.21
N SER A 7 10.31 44.78 46.20
CA SER A 7 9.09 44.09 46.58
C SER A 7 7.93 44.22 45.60
N GLN A 8 7.92 45.26 44.78
CA GLN A 8 6.87 45.46 43.75
C GLN A 8 7.08 44.67 42.46
N GLN A 9 8.30 44.24 42.18
CA GLN A 9 8.60 43.48 40.96
C GLN A 9 8.25 41.97 41.06
N LEU A 10 8.18 41.43 42.29
CA LEU A 10 7.87 40.03 42.53
C LEU A 10 6.42 39.65 42.17
N GLY A 11 5.48 40.60 42.30
CA GLY A 11 4.08 40.36 41.98
C GLY A 11 3.79 40.21 40.48
N PHE A 12 4.63 40.78 39.62
CA PHE A 12 4.44 40.71 38.16
C PHE A 12 5.16 39.54 37.52
N ALA A 13 6.19 38.96 38.16
CA ALA A 13 6.98 37.86 37.66
C ALA A 13 6.19 36.54 37.59
N LEU A 14 5.33 36.29 38.59
CA LEU A 14 4.57 35.06 38.69
C LEU A 14 3.57 34.85 37.54
N PRO A 15 2.69 35.83 37.17
CA PRO A 15 1.81 35.68 36.02
C PRO A 15 2.59 35.62 34.70
N LEU A 16 3.72 36.30 34.58
CA LEU A 16 4.55 36.25 33.37
C LEU A 16 5.20 34.88 33.17
N VAL A 17 5.69 34.25 34.22
CA VAL A 17 6.23 32.88 34.18
C VAL A 17 5.15 31.86 33.84
N LEU A 18 3.95 32.00 34.41
CA LEU A 18 2.83 31.11 34.10
C LEU A 18 2.39 31.21 32.64
N THR A 19 2.28 32.44 32.11
CA THR A 19 1.89 32.63 30.71
C THR A 19 2.93 32.12 29.74
N THR A 20 4.22 32.36 29.99
CA THR A 20 5.30 31.83 29.15
C THR A 20 5.39 30.32 29.21
N SER A 21 5.21 29.71 30.37
CA SER A 21 5.16 28.24 30.52
C SER A 21 4.01 27.63 29.75
N ALA A 22 2.82 28.24 29.86
CA ALA A 22 1.63 27.78 29.13
C ALA A 22 1.83 27.85 27.60
N LEU A 23 2.43 28.95 27.11
CA LEU A 23 2.75 29.09 25.68
C LEU A 23 3.76 28.06 25.21
N LEU A 24 4.79 27.79 25.97
CA LEU A 24 5.80 26.75 25.66
C LEU A 24 5.19 25.35 25.61
N LEU A 25 4.31 25.02 26.57
CA LEU A 25 3.61 23.74 26.59
C LEU A 25 2.69 23.58 25.36
N LEU A 26 1.93 24.61 25.00
CA LEU A 26 1.08 24.60 23.82
C LEU A 26 1.89 24.45 22.52
N SER A 27 3.01 25.15 22.42
CA SER A 27 3.91 25.04 21.27
C SER A 27 4.51 23.63 21.17
N SER A 28 4.88 23.02 22.28
CA SER A 28 5.41 21.66 22.34
C SER A 28 4.36 20.64 21.87
N LEU A 29 3.10 20.79 22.30
CA LEU A 29 2.01 19.91 21.89
C LEU A 29 1.71 20.05 20.40
N MET A 30 1.75 21.25 19.84
CA MET A 30 1.58 21.46 18.40
C MET A 30 2.67 20.78 17.59
N LEU A 31 3.93 20.89 18.01
CA LEU A 31 5.04 20.21 17.33
C LEU A 31 4.91 18.68 17.37
N GLN A 32 4.48 18.12 18.49
CA GLN A 32 4.26 16.68 18.62
C GLN A 32 3.16 16.19 17.67
N THR A 33 2.05 16.91 17.56
CA THR A 33 0.96 16.54 16.63
C THR A 33 1.42 16.59 15.17
N LEU A 34 2.19 17.60 14.78
CA LEU A 34 2.75 17.70 13.42
C LEU A 34 3.70 16.53 13.10
N VAL A 35 4.56 16.15 14.03
CA VAL A 35 5.47 15.01 13.85
C VAL A 35 4.69 13.69 13.72
N LEU A 36 3.66 13.48 14.53
CA LEU A 36 2.81 12.30 14.43
C LEU A 36 2.09 12.23 13.09
N HIS A 37 1.51 13.34 12.63
CA HIS A 37 0.88 13.39 11.31
C HIS A 37 1.86 13.15 10.16
N ALA A 38 3.08 13.68 10.24
CA ALA A 38 4.11 13.45 9.25
C ALA A 38 4.51 11.95 9.20
N ARG A 39 4.67 11.31 10.35
CA ARG A 39 4.96 9.87 10.45
C ARG A 39 3.83 9.02 9.89
N GLN A 40 2.58 9.35 10.20
CA GLN A 40 1.42 8.62 9.65
C GLN A 40 1.37 8.71 8.12
N ARG A 41 1.58 9.91 7.56
CA ARG A 41 1.62 10.09 6.09
C ARG A 41 2.74 9.30 5.45
N SER A 42 3.94 9.29 6.03
CA SER A 42 5.07 8.55 5.49
C SER A 42 4.84 7.03 5.55
N SER A 43 4.27 6.51 6.64
CA SER A 43 3.96 5.09 6.76
C SER A 43 2.86 4.64 5.78
N GLN A 44 1.85 5.48 5.55
CA GLN A 44 0.81 5.22 4.55
C GLN A 44 1.38 5.24 3.13
N ALA A 45 2.23 6.21 2.80
CA ALA A 45 2.88 6.28 1.50
C ALA A 45 3.75 5.04 1.23
N LEU A 46 4.50 4.58 2.23
CA LEU A 46 5.31 3.37 2.14
C LEU A 46 4.43 2.13 1.91
N ALA A 47 3.33 1.99 2.65
CA ALA A 47 2.41 0.87 2.48
C ALA A 47 1.77 0.83 1.09
N ILE A 48 1.42 2.00 0.53
CA ILE A 48 0.90 2.11 -0.83
C ILE A 48 1.97 1.73 -1.85
N ALA A 49 3.20 2.20 -1.70
CA ALA A 49 4.31 1.86 -2.57
C ALA A 49 4.58 0.35 -2.58
N GLN A 50 4.66 -0.28 -1.40
CA GLN A 50 4.85 -1.73 -1.27
C GLN A 50 3.72 -2.53 -1.92
N THR A 51 2.49 -2.05 -1.86
CA THR A 51 1.35 -2.71 -2.51
C THR A 51 1.46 -2.63 -4.03
N ARG A 52 1.81 -1.47 -4.57
CA ARG A 52 2.03 -1.28 -6.01
C ARG A 52 3.17 -2.13 -6.54
N ASP A 53 4.27 -2.23 -5.80
CA ASP A 53 5.41 -3.06 -6.17
C ASP A 53 5.03 -4.55 -6.19
N ALA A 54 4.25 -5.00 -5.22
CA ALA A 54 3.74 -6.37 -5.19
C ALA A 54 2.78 -6.65 -6.36
N GLU A 55 1.86 -5.74 -6.65
CA GLU A 55 0.96 -5.82 -7.81
C GLU A 55 1.74 -5.88 -9.14
N GLY A 56 2.75 -5.01 -9.30
CA GLY A 56 3.63 -5.01 -10.45
C GLY A 56 4.39 -6.33 -10.63
N SER A 57 4.83 -6.94 -9.53
CA SER A 57 5.54 -8.22 -9.54
C SER A 57 4.61 -9.37 -9.96
N VAL A 58 3.36 -9.38 -9.50
CA VAL A 58 2.35 -10.36 -9.95
C VAL A 58 2.05 -10.18 -11.42
N ALA A 59 1.87 -8.93 -11.88
CA ALA A 59 1.63 -8.63 -13.28
C ALA A 59 2.76 -9.14 -14.19
N MET A 60 4.02 -8.91 -13.79
CA MET A 60 5.17 -9.45 -14.54
C MET A 60 5.19 -10.98 -14.57
N ALA A 61 4.85 -11.65 -13.47
CA ALA A 61 4.77 -13.11 -13.44
C ALA A 61 3.70 -13.63 -14.42
N PHE A 62 2.55 -12.99 -14.47
CA PHE A 62 1.52 -13.30 -15.47
C PHE A 62 2.00 -13.08 -16.90
N GLN A 63 2.71 -11.99 -17.18
CA GLN A 63 3.28 -11.75 -18.51
C GLN A 63 4.31 -12.80 -18.90
N GLN A 64 5.15 -13.24 -17.97
CA GLN A 64 6.10 -14.34 -18.23
C GLN A 64 5.38 -15.65 -18.56
N HIS A 65 4.30 -15.97 -17.88
CA HIS A 65 3.48 -17.14 -18.20
C HIS A 65 2.74 -16.98 -19.53
N ALA A 66 2.35 -15.77 -19.92
CA ALA A 66 1.76 -15.50 -21.22
C ALA A 66 2.73 -15.79 -22.39
N ALA A 67 4.03 -15.64 -22.17
CA ALA A 67 5.07 -15.95 -23.15
C ALA A 67 5.45 -17.43 -23.18
N SER A 68 4.85 -18.27 -22.34
CA SER A 68 5.12 -19.71 -22.20
C SER A 68 3.90 -20.57 -22.58
N ASP A 69 3.94 -21.84 -22.21
CA ASP A 69 2.88 -22.82 -22.46
C ASP A 69 1.50 -22.45 -21.89
N HIS A 70 1.45 -21.45 -20.97
CA HIS A 70 0.22 -20.99 -20.37
C HIS A 70 -0.54 -19.95 -21.19
N ALA A 71 -0.01 -19.53 -22.33
CA ALA A 71 -0.66 -18.54 -23.22
C ALA A 71 -2.07 -18.93 -23.60
N CYS A 72 -2.33 -20.21 -23.80
CA CYS A 72 -3.67 -20.71 -24.14
C CYS A 72 -4.67 -20.51 -23.00
N LEU A 73 -4.27 -20.63 -21.73
CA LEU A 73 -5.13 -20.41 -20.56
C LEU A 73 -5.48 -18.93 -20.42
N LEU A 74 -4.56 -18.04 -20.73
CA LEU A 74 -4.77 -16.59 -20.64
C LEU A 74 -5.72 -16.05 -21.73
N ALA A 75 -5.94 -16.80 -22.79
CA ALA A 75 -6.96 -16.49 -23.79
C ALA A 75 -8.39 -16.79 -23.29
N LEU A 76 -8.54 -17.56 -22.20
CA LEU A 76 -9.80 -17.97 -21.62
C LEU A 76 -10.00 -17.31 -20.24
N PRO A 77 -11.25 -17.03 -19.85
CA PRO A 77 -11.53 -16.60 -18.48
C PRO A 77 -11.18 -17.73 -17.48
N SER A 78 -10.73 -17.35 -16.28
CA SER A 78 -10.28 -18.33 -15.28
C SER A 78 -11.36 -19.36 -14.87
N SER A 79 -12.62 -19.03 -15.02
CA SER A 79 -13.75 -19.95 -14.81
C SER A 79 -13.77 -21.15 -15.77
N GLN A 80 -13.05 -21.06 -16.88
CA GLN A 80 -12.98 -22.10 -17.92
C GLN A 80 -11.64 -22.85 -17.92
N TRP A 81 -10.73 -22.54 -17.00
CA TRP A 81 -9.41 -23.19 -16.95
C TRP A 81 -9.49 -24.66 -16.50
N GLU A 82 -10.42 -24.97 -15.60
CA GLU A 82 -10.64 -26.34 -15.13
C GLU A 82 -11.40 -27.14 -16.21
N GLY A 83 -10.76 -28.20 -16.66
CA GLY A 83 -11.36 -29.11 -17.68
C GLY A 83 -11.33 -28.58 -19.11
N SER A 84 -10.53 -27.56 -19.40
CA SER A 84 -10.43 -27.05 -20.77
C SER A 84 -9.62 -28.00 -21.64
N GLU A 85 -10.29 -28.62 -22.59
CA GLU A 85 -9.66 -29.42 -23.67
C GLU A 85 -8.77 -28.55 -24.58
N HIS A 86 -8.86 -27.22 -24.44
CA HIS A 86 -8.14 -26.26 -25.27
C HIS A 86 -6.66 -26.13 -24.91
N CYS A 87 -6.26 -26.54 -23.68
CA CYS A 87 -4.89 -26.45 -23.18
C CYS A 87 -4.43 -27.77 -22.58
N PRO A 88 -4.25 -28.82 -23.37
CA PRO A 88 -3.89 -30.13 -22.85
C PRO A 88 -2.50 -30.09 -22.21
N GLY A 89 -2.40 -30.63 -20.99
CA GLY A 89 -1.13 -30.74 -20.28
C GLY A 89 -0.63 -29.50 -19.54
N VAL A 90 -1.40 -28.40 -19.56
CA VAL A 90 -1.04 -27.17 -18.86
C VAL A 90 -1.71 -27.12 -17.49
N ASN A 91 -0.90 -26.96 -16.43
CA ASN A 91 -1.40 -26.89 -15.07
C ASN A 91 -1.75 -25.43 -14.70
N PRO A 92 -3.03 -25.09 -14.44
CA PRO A 92 -3.42 -23.73 -14.07
C PRO A 92 -2.96 -23.31 -12.66
N ALA A 93 -2.49 -24.22 -11.82
CA ALA A 93 -2.14 -23.95 -10.42
C ALA A 93 -1.11 -22.82 -10.28
N LEU A 94 -0.16 -22.70 -11.21
CA LEU A 94 0.85 -21.65 -11.21
C LEU A 94 0.27 -20.25 -11.44
N LEU A 95 -0.90 -20.17 -12.05
CA LEU A 95 -1.62 -18.91 -12.31
C LEU A 95 -2.67 -18.63 -11.23
N GLN A 96 -3.01 -19.59 -10.38
CA GLN A 96 -4.06 -19.47 -9.37
C GLN A 96 -3.57 -18.91 -8.04
N SER A 97 -2.30 -19.10 -7.72
CA SER A 97 -1.73 -18.59 -6.46
C SER A 97 -0.22 -18.46 -6.56
N GLY A 98 0.34 -17.62 -5.70
CA GLY A 98 1.77 -17.43 -5.59
C GLY A 98 2.16 -16.59 -4.39
N ARG A 99 3.45 -16.32 -4.27
CA ARG A 99 4.03 -15.49 -3.24
C ARG A 99 4.90 -14.40 -3.86
N VAL A 100 4.72 -13.18 -3.39
CA VAL A 100 5.51 -12.01 -3.79
C VAL A 100 5.80 -11.16 -2.55
N ALA A 101 7.08 -10.86 -2.29
CA ALA A 101 7.52 -10.00 -1.19
C ALA A 101 6.87 -10.39 0.16
N ASP A 102 6.97 -11.66 0.54
CA ASP A 102 6.40 -12.25 1.76
C ASP A 102 4.86 -12.18 1.89
N ARG A 103 4.16 -11.88 0.80
CA ARG A 103 2.71 -11.89 0.73
C ARG A 103 2.24 -12.99 -0.20
N ASP A 104 1.30 -13.79 0.28
CA ASP A 104 0.61 -14.77 -0.55
C ASP A 104 -0.55 -14.08 -1.28
N TRP A 105 -0.75 -14.48 -2.53
CA TRP A 105 -1.87 -14.02 -3.34
C TRP A 105 -2.61 -15.20 -3.94
N GLN A 106 -3.89 -15.02 -4.19
CA GLN A 106 -4.78 -15.96 -4.87
C GLN A 106 -5.51 -15.26 -6.00
N LEU A 107 -5.64 -15.93 -7.11
CA LEU A 107 -6.44 -15.46 -8.23
C LEU A 107 -7.92 -15.57 -7.87
N LEU A 108 -8.65 -14.46 -7.96
CA LEU A 108 -10.09 -14.43 -7.87
C LEU A 108 -10.74 -14.61 -9.24
N ALA A 109 -10.24 -13.87 -10.22
CA ALA A 109 -10.72 -13.95 -11.58
C ALA A 109 -9.67 -13.44 -12.56
N TRP A 110 -9.61 -14.07 -13.72
CA TRP A 110 -8.96 -13.54 -14.91
C TRP A 110 -10.02 -13.43 -16.00
N GLN A 111 -10.11 -12.27 -16.62
CA GLN A 111 -11.01 -11.98 -17.74
C GLN A 111 -10.22 -11.39 -18.90
N PRO A 112 -10.06 -12.13 -19.99
CA PRO A 112 -9.40 -11.60 -21.18
C PRO A 112 -10.25 -10.47 -21.80
N GLN A 113 -9.61 -9.38 -22.17
CA GLN A 113 -10.21 -8.23 -22.85
C GLN A 113 -9.56 -8.07 -24.22
N GLY A 114 -10.04 -8.83 -25.21
CA GLY A 114 -9.43 -8.88 -26.52
C GLY A 114 -8.22 -9.81 -26.60
N ALA A 115 -7.41 -9.65 -27.66
CA ALA A 115 -6.33 -10.59 -27.98
C ALA A 115 -5.09 -10.44 -27.08
N ARG A 116 -4.88 -9.27 -26.46
CA ARG A 116 -3.63 -8.94 -25.76
C ARG A 116 -3.83 -8.18 -24.45
N ALA A 117 -5.03 -8.12 -23.94
CA ALA A 117 -5.31 -7.45 -22.68
C ALA A 117 -6.22 -8.29 -21.80
N GLY A 118 -6.20 -8.05 -20.51
CA GLY A 118 -7.09 -8.72 -19.59
C GLY A 118 -7.16 -8.03 -18.23
N LEU A 119 -8.18 -8.39 -17.50
CA LEU A 119 -8.43 -7.91 -16.14
C LEU A 119 -8.09 -9.02 -15.14
N LEU A 120 -7.10 -8.75 -14.32
CA LEU A 120 -6.64 -9.64 -13.26
C LEU A 120 -7.23 -9.17 -11.92
N GLN A 121 -7.91 -10.06 -11.23
CA GLN A 121 -8.42 -9.82 -9.88
C GLN A 121 -7.74 -10.77 -8.90
N LEU A 122 -7.15 -10.21 -7.86
CA LEU A 122 -6.36 -10.92 -6.87
C LEU A 122 -6.93 -10.71 -5.47
N ARG A 123 -6.75 -11.70 -4.61
CA ARG A 123 -6.92 -11.58 -3.16
C ARG A 123 -5.58 -11.82 -2.48
N TRP A 124 -5.20 -10.92 -1.61
CA TRP A 124 -3.99 -11.02 -0.80
C TRP A 124 -4.27 -11.74 0.52
N SER A 125 -3.22 -12.27 1.15
CA SER A 125 -3.32 -12.96 2.45
C SER A 125 -3.89 -12.10 3.58
N ASP A 126 -3.79 -10.76 3.46
CA ASP A 126 -4.38 -9.80 4.39
C ASP A 126 -5.87 -9.49 4.12
N GLY A 127 -6.49 -10.18 3.16
CA GLY A 127 -7.90 -10.02 2.76
C GLY A 127 -8.16 -8.89 1.76
N ARG A 128 -7.16 -8.08 1.42
CA ARG A 128 -7.29 -7.04 0.40
C ARG A 128 -7.47 -7.65 -0.99
N GLN A 129 -8.16 -6.94 -1.85
CA GLN A 129 -8.35 -7.31 -3.24
C GLN A 129 -7.73 -6.24 -4.12
N SER A 130 -7.06 -6.69 -5.19
CA SER A 130 -6.49 -5.83 -6.23
C SER A 130 -7.12 -6.16 -7.56
N ARG A 131 -7.32 -5.14 -8.38
CA ARG A 131 -7.80 -5.24 -9.76
C ARG A 131 -6.77 -4.56 -10.66
N LEU A 132 -6.19 -5.33 -11.56
CA LEU A 132 -5.12 -4.89 -12.46
C LEU A 132 -5.57 -5.07 -13.91
N GLU A 133 -5.50 -4.00 -14.69
CA GLU A 133 -5.60 -4.08 -16.15
C GLU A 133 -4.20 -4.36 -16.70
N MET A 134 -4.07 -5.37 -17.53
CA MET A 134 -2.80 -5.84 -18.03
C MET A 134 -2.84 -5.93 -19.56
N GLU A 135 -1.76 -5.48 -20.20
CA GLU A 135 -1.46 -5.83 -21.58
C GLU A 135 -0.52 -7.03 -21.58
N LEU A 136 -0.91 -8.07 -22.29
CA LEU A 136 -0.05 -9.22 -22.56
C LEU A 136 0.88 -8.86 -23.71
N LEU A 137 2.17 -8.77 -23.43
CA LEU A 137 3.19 -8.54 -24.45
C LEU A 137 3.24 -9.75 -25.41
N PRO A 138 3.49 -9.48 -26.69
CA PRO A 138 3.58 -10.54 -27.69
C PRO A 138 4.78 -11.47 -27.49
#